data_6ddee38e865e25e23e8cad6dcc18010d
#
_entry.id   6ddee38e865e25e23e8cad6dcc18010d
#
_cell.length_a   1.000
_cell.length_b   1.000
_cell.length_c   1.000
_cell.angle_alpha   90.00
_cell.angle_beta   90.00
_cell.angle_gamma   90.00
#
_symmetry.space_group_name_H-M   'P 1'
#
loop_
_entity.id
_entity.type
_entity.pdbx_description
1 polymer ?
#
loop_
_entity_poly.entity_id
_entity_poly.type
_entity_poly.pdbx_seq_one_letter_code
_entity_poly.pdbx_strand_id
1 'polypeptide(L)'
;MVQTLNQKQKEFFYHILHLVKTTDKPFYYFLSGGAGVGKSHLIKSLYQAALKYYNSRAGEDFNEVKILLLAPTGKAAFGIKGNTIHSTLAIPASQSLKIYKPLDSNRLNTLRCKLGAVKLIFLDEISMVGNTMFNVQINNRLKDSILSTQMPKTYLFL
;
A
#
# COMPACT_ATOMS: atom_id res chain seq x y z
N MET A 1 18.65 -5.69 -8.27
CA MET A 1 17.19 -5.97 -8.23
C MET A 1 16.50 -5.72 -9.58
N VAL A 2 16.59 -4.54 -10.20
CA VAL A 2 15.92 -4.30 -11.51
C VAL A 2 16.48 -5.19 -12.63
N GLN A 3 17.76 -5.51 -12.59
CA GLN A 3 18.41 -6.39 -13.58
C GLN A 3 17.84 -7.82 -13.61
N THR A 4 17.28 -8.31 -12.49
CA THR A 4 16.70 -9.65 -12.37
C THR A 4 15.22 -9.72 -12.79
N LEU A 5 14.61 -8.59 -13.16
CA LEU A 5 13.27 -8.54 -13.71
C LEU A 5 13.27 -8.99 -15.18
N ASN A 6 12.24 -9.76 -15.59
CA ASN A 6 12.02 -10.06 -16.99
C ASN A 6 11.53 -8.83 -17.77
N GLN A 7 11.43 -8.90 -19.10
CA GLN A 7 11.10 -7.77 -19.97
C GLN A 7 9.75 -7.12 -19.59
N LYS A 8 8.68 -7.92 -19.43
CA LYS A 8 7.35 -7.40 -19.07
C LYS A 8 7.33 -6.76 -17.68
N GLN A 9 8.06 -7.35 -16.73
CA GLN A 9 8.21 -6.77 -15.39
C GLN A 9 8.98 -5.43 -15.43
N LYS A 10 10.01 -5.30 -16.27
CA LYS A 10 10.75 -4.04 -16.46
C LYS A 10 9.88 -2.95 -17.05
N GLU A 11 9.10 -3.26 -18.07
CA GLU A 11 8.16 -2.33 -18.71
C GLU A 11 7.17 -1.80 -17.67
N PHE A 12 6.54 -2.68 -16.89
CA PHE A 12 5.63 -2.29 -15.82
C PHE A 12 6.35 -1.49 -14.72
N PHE A 13 7.54 -1.92 -14.31
CA PHE A 13 8.36 -1.23 -13.32
C PHE A 13 8.65 0.22 -13.71
N TYR A 14 9.13 0.45 -14.91
CA TYR A 14 9.44 1.79 -15.39
C TYR A 14 8.19 2.64 -15.60
N HIS A 15 7.11 2.04 -16.06
CA HIS A 15 5.82 2.72 -16.21
C HIS A 15 5.32 3.25 -14.85
N ILE A 16 5.24 2.39 -13.83
CA ILE A 16 4.79 2.80 -12.49
C ILE A 16 5.74 3.82 -11.88
N LEU A 17 7.05 3.59 -11.98
CA LEU A 17 8.04 4.52 -11.43
C LEU A 17 7.98 5.91 -12.12
N HIS A 18 7.70 5.95 -13.41
CA HIS A 18 7.46 7.19 -14.14
C HIS A 18 6.23 7.92 -13.58
N LEU A 19 5.10 7.24 -13.43
CA LEU A 19 3.89 7.82 -12.85
C LEU A 19 4.11 8.34 -11.42
N VAL A 20 4.79 7.57 -10.57
CA VAL A 20 5.15 8.00 -9.21
C VAL A 20 5.93 9.32 -9.20
N LYS A 21 6.78 9.54 -10.23
CA LYS A 21 7.62 10.74 -10.32
C LYS A 21 6.95 11.94 -10.97
N THR A 22 6.02 11.72 -11.88
CA THR A 22 5.53 12.77 -12.80
C THR A 22 4.08 13.14 -12.62
N THR A 23 3.27 12.28 -11.99
CA THR A 23 1.83 12.58 -11.83
C THR A 23 1.48 13.00 -10.41
N ASP A 24 0.66 14.04 -10.34
CA ASP A 24 0.01 14.46 -9.09
C ASP A 24 -1.41 13.90 -8.94
N LYS A 25 -1.93 13.24 -9.97
CA LYS A 25 -3.27 12.62 -9.95
C LYS A 25 -3.20 11.24 -9.30
N PRO A 26 -4.21 10.84 -8.52
CA PRO A 26 -4.33 9.48 -8.03
C PRO A 26 -4.38 8.48 -9.19
N PHE A 27 -3.69 7.36 -9.06
CA PHE A 27 -3.80 6.27 -10.01
C PHE A 27 -3.87 4.91 -9.30
N TYR A 28 -4.52 3.97 -9.96
CA TYR A 28 -4.78 2.64 -9.44
C TYR A 28 -4.38 1.62 -10.48
N TYR A 29 -3.61 0.61 -10.05
CA TYR A 29 -3.20 -0.48 -10.92
C TYR A 29 -3.51 -1.81 -10.29
N PHE A 30 -4.01 -2.72 -11.08
CA PHE A 30 -4.17 -4.12 -10.74
C PHE A 30 -3.20 -4.96 -11.56
N LEU A 31 -2.28 -5.65 -10.89
CA LEU A 31 -1.32 -6.54 -11.53
C LEU A 31 -1.78 -7.99 -11.37
N SER A 32 -2.35 -8.56 -12.41
CA SER A 32 -2.75 -9.96 -12.45
C SER A 32 -1.60 -10.85 -12.96
N GLY A 33 -1.52 -12.06 -12.42
CA GLY A 33 -0.56 -13.07 -12.87
C GLY A 33 -0.60 -14.32 -12.00
N GLY A 34 -0.25 -15.45 -12.57
CA GLY A 34 -0.23 -16.73 -11.88
C GLY A 34 0.71 -16.79 -10.67
N ALA A 35 0.64 -17.86 -9.91
CA ALA A 35 1.58 -18.09 -8.83
C ALA A 35 3.01 -18.28 -9.38
N GLY A 36 4.01 -17.80 -8.66
CA GLY A 36 5.41 -18.00 -9.02
C GLY A 36 5.96 -17.11 -10.15
N VAL A 37 5.15 -16.26 -10.79
CA VAL A 37 5.62 -15.37 -11.89
C VAL A 37 6.45 -14.17 -11.42
N GLY A 38 6.77 -14.08 -10.14
CA GLY A 38 7.65 -13.04 -9.60
C GLY A 38 6.97 -11.73 -9.23
N LYS A 39 5.64 -11.70 -8.99
CA LYS A 39 4.92 -10.49 -8.54
C LYS A 39 5.55 -9.85 -7.30
N SER A 40 5.80 -10.63 -6.25
CA SER A 40 6.41 -10.12 -5.00
C SER A 40 7.83 -9.59 -5.20
N HIS A 41 8.58 -10.13 -6.18
CA HIS A 41 9.90 -9.60 -6.54
C HIS A 41 9.78 -8.23 -7.22
N LEU A 42 8.81 -8.07 -8.12
CA LEU A 42 8.49 -6.79 -8.77
C LEU A 42 8.05 -5.74 -7.74
N ILE A 43 7.16 -6.09 -6.78
CA ILE A 43 6.74 -5.20 -5.69
C ILE A 43 7.95 -4.70 -4.90
N LYS A 44 8.83 -5.63 -4.47
CA LYS A 44 10.03 -5.25 -3.70
C LYS A 44 10.94 -4.30 -4.47
N SER A 45 11.07 -4.52 -5.78
CA SER A 45 11.87 -3.64 -6.65
C SER A 45 11.24 -2.25 -6.78
N LEU A 46 9.93 -2.18 -6.99
CA LEU A 46 9.16 -0.92 -7.03
C LEU A 46 9.21 -0.18 -5.69
N TYR A 47 9.01 -0.89 -4.58
CA TYR A 47 9.09 -0.33 -3.24
C TYR A 47 10.44 0.36 -3.01
N GLN A 48 11.54 -0.31 -3.30
CA GLN A 48 12.87 0.25 -3.09
C GLN A 48 13.14 1.46 -3.98
N ALA A 49 12.73 1.40 -5.25
CA ALA A 49 12.90 2.51 -6.17
C ALA A 49 12.05 3.73 -5.78
N ALA A 50 10.80 3.52 -5.40
CA ALA A 50 9.90 4.57 -4.94
C ALA A 50 10.37 5.16 -3.59
N LEU A 51 10.82 4.32 -2.65
CA LEU A 51 11.36 4.78 -1.37
C LEU A 51 12.61 5.64 -1.57
N LYS A 52 13.52 5.21 -2.44
CA LYS A 52 14.69 6.02 -2.81
C LYS A 52 14.28 7.37 -3.40
N TYR A 53 13.30 7.39 -4.29
CA TYR A 53 12.78 8.61 -4.89
C TYR A 53 12.18 9.56 -3.85
N TYR A 54 11.28 9.06 -2.99
CA TYR A 54 10.67 9.91 -1.96
C TYR A 54 11.70 10.43 -0.96
N ASN A 55 12.67 9.62 -0.57
CA ASN A 55 13.71 10.04 0.37
C ASN A 55 14.78 10.94 -0.24
N SER A 56 14.89 11.02 -1.57
CA SER A 56 15.85 11.95 -2.23
C SER A 56 15.33 13.37 -2.38
N ARG A 57 14.08 13.65 -2.04
CA ARG A 57 13.50 14.99 -2.15
C ARG A 57 13.93 15.85 -0.97
N ALA A 58 14.24 17.12 -1.25
CA ALA A 58 14.63 18.07 -0.21
C ALA A 58 13.49 18.29 0.80
N GLY A 59 13.81 18.36 2.09
CA GLY A 59 12.86 18.60 3.16
C GLY A 59 12.02 17.39 3.61
N GLU A 60 12.28 16.21 3.07
CA GLU A 60 11.54 15.00 3.46
C GLU A 60 12.12 14.35 4.73
N ASP A 61 11.24 14.00 5.67
CA ASP A 61 11.64 13.25 6.86
C ASP A 61 11.78 11.76 6.53
N PHE A 62 12.94 11.20 6.81
CA PHE A 62 13.26 9.78 6.60
C PHE A 62 12.56 8.85 7.59
N ASN A 63 12.07 9.36 8.71
CA ASN A 63 11.34 8.58 9.71
C ASN A 63 9.86 8.40 9.37
N GLU A 64 9.33 9.17 8.42
CA GLU A 64 7.94 9.06 7.99
C GLU A 64 7.70 7.86 7.10
N VAL A 65 6.58 7.19 7.32
CA VAL A 65 6.13 6.07 6.49
C VAL A 65 5.50 6.59 5.21
N LYS A 66 6.23 6.57 4.10
CA LYS A 66 5.77 7.06 2.79
C LYS A 66 5.14 5.98 1.92
N ILE A 67 5.45 4.72 2.19
CA ILE A 67 4.97 3.58 1.41
C ILE A 67 4.48 2.49 2.36
N LEU A 68 3.29 1.96 2.10
CA LEU A 68 2.76 0.79 2.79
C LEU A 68 2.86 -0.45 1.90
N LEU A 69 3.37 -1.54 2.48
CA LEU A 69 3.30 -2.89 1.93
C LEU A 69 2.31 -3.68 2.78
N LEU A 70 1.16 -4.00 2.25
CA LEU A 70 0.06 -4.65 2.96
C LEU A 70 -0.28 -6.00 2.35
N ALA A 71 -0.71 -6.93 3.20
CA ALA A 71 -1.25 -8.21 2.76
C ALA A 71 -2.35 -8.70 3.71
N PRO A 72 -3.26 -9.56 3.27
CA PRO A 72 -4.37 -10.05 4.11
C PRO A 72 -3.90 -11.01 5.21
N THR A 73 -2.81 -11.73 5.01
CA THR A 73 -2.30 -12.74 5.94
C THR A 73 -0.88 -12.46 6.41
N GLY A 74 -0.51 -12.97 7.59
CA GLY A 74 0.85 -12.85 8.11
C GLY A 74 1.90 -13.49 7.20
N LYS A 75 1.59 -14.63 6.58
CA LYS A 75 2.50 -15.32 5.64
C LYS A 75 2.78 -14.48 4.40
N ALA A 76 1.74 -13.90 3.79
CA ALA A 76 1.89 -13.02 2.64
C ALA A 76 2.64 -11.73 3.00
N ALA A 77 2.29 -11.10 4.13
CA ALA A 77 2.96 -9.91 4.64
C ALA A 77 4.47 -10.16 4.88
N PHE A 78 4.82 -11.28 5.49
CA PHE A 78 6.22 -11.68 5.66
C PHE A 78 6.94 -11.84 4.30
N GLY A 79 6.27 -12.45 3.33
CA GLY A 79 6.80 -12.65 1.97
C GLY A 79 7.23 -11.35 1.28
N ILE A 80 6.49 -10.27 1.46
CA ILE A 80 6.80 -8.94 0.89
C ILE A 80 7.57 -8.03 1.85
N LYS A 81 7.90 -8.48 3.06
CA LYS A 81 8.47 -7.67 4.15
C LYS A 81 7.58 -6.48 4.52
N GLY A 82 6.28 -6.70 4.50
CA GLY A 82 5.25 -5.74 4.84
C GLY A 82 4.50 -6.11 6.12
N ASN A 83 3.32 -5.54 6.28
CA ASN A 83 2.45 -5.75 7.43
C ASN A 83 1.08 -6.29 6.99
N THR A 84 0.33 -6.86 7.93
CA THR A 84 -1.05 -7.24 7.63
C THR A 84 -1.95 -6.00 7.56
N ILE A 85 -3.00 -6.09 6.72
CA ILE A 85 -4.03 -5.06 6.61
C ILE A 85 -4.62 -4.75 7.99
N HIS A 86 -4.97 -5.79 8.76
CA HIS A 86 -5.58 -5.66 10.08
C HIS A 86 -4.70 -4.90 11.06
N SER A 87 -3.41 -5.25 11.14
CA SER A 87 -2.48 -4.58 12.08
C SER A 87 -2.18 -3.13 11.68
N THR A 88 -2.01 -2.87 10.39
CA THR A 88 -1.64 -1.54 9.92
C THR A 88 -2.79 -0.55 10.02
N LEU A 89 -4.00 -0.99 9.68
CA LEU A 89 -5.19 -0.14 9.65
C LEU A 89 -6.04 -0.23 10.94
N ALA A 90 -5.53 -0.91 11.97
CA ALA A 90 -6.23 -1.13 13.23
C ALA A 90 -7.65 -1.68 13.04
N ILE A 91 -7.82 -2.64 12.12
CA ILE A 91 -9.08 -3.33 11.87
C ILE A 91 -9.14 -4.58 12.77
N PRO A 92 -10.12 -4.69 13.68
CA PRO A 92 -10.24 -5.87 14.53
C PRO A 92 -10.54 -7.14 13.71
N ALA A 93 -9.85 -8.24 14.02
CA ALA A 93 -10.05 -9.52 13.33
C ALA A 93 -11.41 -10.19 13.66
N SER A 94 -11.98 -9.85 14.81
CA SER A 94 -13.21 -10.48 15.35
C SER A 94 -14.51 -9.73 15.02
N GLN A 95 -14.45 -8.61 14.27
CA GLN A 95 -15.65 -7.84 13.96
C GLN A 95 -16.38 -8.36 12.73
N SER A 96 -17.73 -8.21 12.74
CA SER A 96 -18.51 -8.31 11.54
C SER A 96 -18.00 -7.29 10.51
N LEU A 97 -17.54 -7.77 9.36
CA LEU A 97 -17.06 -6.92 8.28
C LEU A 97 -18.16 -6.07 7.64
N LYS A 98 -19.42 -6.38 7.89
CA LYS A 98 -20.59 -5.73 7.27
C LYS A 98 -20.80 -4.30 7.75
N ILE A 99 -20.40 -3.97 8.99
CA ILE A 99 -20.62 -2.66 9.59
C ILE A 99 -19.26 -2.05 9.91
N TYR A 100 -19.01 -0.85 9.41
CA TYR A 100 -17.84 -0.10 9.78
C TYR A 100 -17.99 0.55 11.15
N LYS A 101 -16.99 0.38 12.01
CA LYS A 101 -16.90 1.08 13.30
C LYS A 101 -15.70 2.01 13.29
N PRO A 102 -15.91 3.33 13.39
CA PRO A 102 -14.81 4.28 13.55
C PRO A 102 -13.96 3.96 14.79
N LEU A 103 -12.69 4.34 14.75
CA LEU A 103 -11.85 4.32 15.95
C LEU A 103 -12.24 5.45 16.88
N ASP A 104 -11.99 5.28 18.18
CA ASP A 104 -11.98 6.40 19.12
C ASP A 104 -10.95 7.46 18.72
N SER A 105 -11.12 8.69 19.21
CA SER A 105 -10.29 9.84 18.82
C SER A 105 -8.80 9.63 19.06
N ASN A 106 -8.43 8.98 20.17
CA ASN A 106 -7.02 8.76 20.50
C ASN A 106 -6.36 7.78 19.56
N ARG A 107 -7.01 6.63 19.30
CA ARG A 107 -6.52 5.62 18.34
C ARG A 107 -6.50 6.15 16.91
N LEU A 108 -7.51 6.95 16.54
CA LEU A 108 -7.56 7.55 15.23
C LEU A 108 -6.44 8.58 15.04
N ASN A 109 -6.16 9.42 16.02
CA ASN A 109 -5.04 10.37 15.95
C ASN A 109 -3.69 9.65 15.88
N THR A 110 -3.49 8.59 16.65
CA THR A 110 -2.28 7.76 16.56
C THR A 110 -2.12 7.19 15.15
N LEU A 111 -3.21 6.71 14.55
CA LEU A 111 -3.18 6.16 13.20
C LEU A 111 -2.90 7.26 12.16
N ARG A 112 -3.48 8.44 12.32
CA ARG A 112 -3.22 9.62 11.47
C ARG A 112 -1.76 10.05 11.51
N CYS A 113 -1.17 10.14 12.69
CA CYS A 113 0.25 10.44 12.84
C CYS A 113 1.13 9.41 12.10
N LYS A 114 0.76 8.12 12.18
CA LYS A 114 1.50 7.05 11.51
C LYS A 114 1.35 7.03 10.00
N LEU A 115 0.17 7.36 9.47
CA LEU A 115 -0.16 7.20 8.05
C LEU A 115 -0.20 8.52 7.27
N GLY A 116 -0.05 9.67 7.93
CA GLY A 116 -0.23 10.98 7.31
C GLY A 116 0.69 11.28 6.13
N ALA A 117 1.89 10.71 6.14
CA ALA A 117 2.88 10.91 5.06
C ALA A 117 2.80 9.86 3.93
N VAL A 118 1.87 8.90 3.99
CA VAL A 118 1.77 7.82 3.00
C VAL A 118 1.42 8.34 1.62
N LYS A 119 2.24 8.00 0.63
CA LYS A 119 2.10 8.39 -0.78
C LYS A 119 1.71 7.23 -1.69
N LEU A 120 2.07 5.99 -1.30
CA LEU A 120 1.91 4.80 -2.12
C LEU A 120 1.52 3.60 -1.25
N ILE A 121 0.53 2.84 -1.69
CA ILE A 121 0.08 1.61 -1.02
C ILE A 121 0.19 0.45 -2.01
N PHE A 122 0.91 -0.59 -1.61
CA PHE A 122 0.90 -1.90 -2.27
C PHE A 122 0.03 -2.85 -1.47
N LEU A 123 -0.88 -3.53 -2.13
CA LEU A 123 -1.74 -4.55 -1.54
C LEU A 123 -1.52 -5.87 -2.27
N ASP A 124 -0.75 -6.75 -1.66
CA ASP A 124 -0.47 -8.09 -2.20
C ASP A 124 -1.59 -9.07 -1.85
N GLU A 125 -1.77 -10.10 -2.67
CA GLU A 125 -2.80 -11.14 -2.51
C GLU A 125 -4.23 -10.55 -2.39
N ILE A 126 -4.57 -9.55 -3.22
CA ILE A 126 -5.88 -8.88 -3.19
C ILE A 126 -7.04 -9.87 -3.41
N SER A 127 -6.81 -10.97 -4.12
CA SER A 127 -7.79 -12.03 -4.34
C SER A 127 -8.31 -12.66 -3.04
N MET A 128 -7.54 -12.59 -1.95
CA MET A 128 -7.93 -13.05 -0.62
C MET A 128 -8.72 -12.00 0.18
N VAL A 129 -8.85 -10.78 -0.34
CA VAL A 129 -9.58 -9.68 0.32
C VAL A 129 -11.00 -9.65 -0.22
N GLY A 130 -11.96 -10.05 0.61
CA GLY A 130 -13.37 -10.00 0.23
C GLY A 130 -13.87 -8.57 -0.02
N ASN A 131 -14.87 -8.44 -0.89
CA ASN A 131 -15.45 -7.14 -1.26
C ASN A 131 -15.87 -6.29 -0.05
N THR A 132 -16.53 -6.90 0.95
CA THR A 132 -16.93 -6.20 2.17
C THR A 132 -15.73 -5.68 2.96
N MET A 133 -14.68 -6.50 3.09
CA MET A 133 -13.44 -6.09 3.76
C MET A 133 -12.81 -4.90 3.04
N PHE A 134 -12.75 -4.94 1.72
CA PHE A 134 -12.16 -3.86 0.92
C PHE A 134 -12.99 -2.58 0.98
N ASN A 135 -14.28 -2.64 0.63
CA ASN A 135 -15.13 -1.45 0.49
C ASN A 135 -15.57 -0.88 1.84
N VAL A 136 -15.88 -1.73 2.83
CA VAL A 136 -16.42 -1.25 4.10
C VAL A 136 -15.30 -0.96 5.09
N GLN A 137 -14.34 -1.87 5.25
CA GLN A 137 -13.33 -1.71 6.29
C GLN A 137 -12.11 -0.92 5.83
N ILE A 138 -11.44 -1.37 4.76
CA ILE A 138 -10.18 -0.75 4.30
C ILE A 138 -10.45 0.68 3.81
N ASN A 139 -11.40 0.85 2.90
CA ASN A 139 -11.70 2.14 2.29
C ASN A 139 -12.12 3.20 3.33
N ASN A 140 -13.02 2.87 4.26
CA ASN A 140 -13.44 3.83 5.28
C ASN A 140 -12.32 4.11 6.28
N ARG A 141 -11.51 3.11 6.66
CA ARG A 141 -10.38 3.32 7.55
C ARG A 141 -9.32 4.22 6.93
N LEU A 142 -9.04 4.06 5.65
CA LEU A 142 -8.13 4.97 4.93
C LEU A 142 -8.68 6.39 4.84
N LYS A 143 -9.98 6.54 4.57
CA LYS A 143 -10.63 7.86 4.58
C LYS A 143 -10.56 8.55 5.95
N ASP A 144 -10.74 7.82 7.03
CA ASP A 144 -10.68 8.37 8.38
C ASP A 144 -9.25 8.74 8.79
N SER A 145 -8.28 7.91 8.41
CA SER A 145 -6.89 8.02 8.89
C SER A 145 -6.01 8.90 8.02
N ILE A 146 -6.37 9.10 6.77
CA ILE A 146 -5.61 9.93 5.83
C ILE A 146 -6.50 11.10 5.44
N LEU A 147 -6.10 12.31 5.81
CA LEU A 147 -6.85 13.52 5.48
C LEU A 147 -7.04 13.63 3.95
N SER A 148 -8.20 14.11 3.51
CA SER A 148 -8.56 14.18 2.09
C SER A 148 -7.52 14.90 1.22
N THR A 149 -6.82 15.88 1.78
CA THR A 149 -5.71 16.61 1.14
C THR A 149 -4.40 15.80 1.05
N GLN A 150 -4.29 14.70 1.80
CA GLN A 150 -3.09 13.87 1.92
C GLN A 150 -3.31 12.43 1.46
N MET A 151 -4.50 12.11 0.89
CA MET A 151 -4.78 10.75 0.42
C MET A 151 -3.65 10.22 -0.47
N PRO A 152 -3.24 8.97 -0.28
CA PRO A 152 -2.24 8.36 -1.14
C PRO A 152 -2.63 8.52 -2.59
N LYS A 153 -1.70 9.01 -3.39
CA LYS A 153 -1.95 9.23 -4.81
C LYS A 153 -1.95 7.94 -5.61
N THR A 154 -1.50 6.84 -4.99
CA THR A 154 -1.25 5.60 -5.74
C THR A 154 -1.60 4.36 -4.93
N TYR A 155 -2.36 3.47 -5.56
CA TYR A 155 -2.66 2.13 -5.06
C TYR A 155 -2.27 1.09 -6.10
N LEU A 156 -1.50 0.09 -5.69
CA LEU A 156 -1.13 -1.05 -6.50
C LEU A 156 -1.69 -2.32 -5.86
N PHE A 157 -2.57 -3.00 -6.59
CA PHE A 157 -3.21 -4.25 -6.18
C PHE A 157 -2.60 -5.43 -6.95
N LEU A 158 -2.31 -6.54 -6.24
CA LEU A 158 -1.66 -7.71 -6.83
C LEU A 158 -2.32 -9.01 -6.39
#